data_d30254d4a106f80e9428221263319db8
#
_entry.id   d30254d4a106f80e9428221263319db8
#
_cell.length_a   1.000
_cell.length_b   1.000
_cell.length_c   1.000
_cell.angle_alpha   90.00
_cell.angle_beta   90.00
_cell.angle_gamma   90.00
#
_symmetry.space_group_name_H-M   'P 1'
#
loop_
_entity.id
_entity.type
_entity.pdbx_description
1 polymer ?
#
loop_
_entity_poly.entity_id
_entity_poly.type
_entity_poly.pdbx_seq_one_letter_code
_entity_poly.pdbx_strand_id
1 'polypeptide(L)'
;MGMIGLPSSRHISYATAWERAPSAVLAVHEAGPPASPKRRLLDRVRDAVRARHYSRRTEKAYIHWIKRYIFFHDKRHPAEMGAPDVTAFLTSLAVHDKVAASTQNQALSALLFLYREVLGVDLPWLDDVVRAKRPRFLPVVLTREEVRSVLQRLDGVQRLMALLLYGAGLRLLECCRLRVKDVDVTTNQIVIRDGKGRRDRVTMLPGAAKAALIAHIERVREQHQADLRRGAGWVELPDALARKYPNAGRDWSWQWVFPATRFYVDRVTSQRRRHHLHESVLQRAVKEAVRAAGLAKPAACHTFRHSFATHLLEEGHDIRTVQELLGHQDVSTTMIYTHVLNRGPAGVRSPADRMFLS
;
A
#
# COMPACT_ATOMS: atom_id res chain seq x y z
N MET A 1 12.31 57.96 -53.69
CA MET A 1 13.62 57.71 -54.25
C MET A 1 14.21 56.57 -53.46
N GLY A 2 14.42 55.43 -53.92
CA GLY A 2 14.82 54.65 -54.99
C GLY A 2 14.48 53.24 -54.79
N MET A 3 13.85 52.63 -55.75
CA MET A 3 13.63 51.20 -55.91
C MET A 3 14.93 50.49 -56.27
N ILE A 4 15.23 49.31 -55.67
CA ILE A 4 16.20 48.37 -56.24
C ILE A 4 15.58 47.00 -56.22
N GLY A 5 15.55 46.44 -57.40
CA GLY A 5 14.85 45.33 -57.92
C GLY A 5 15.36 43.96 -57.49
N LEU A 6 14.45 43.02 -57.63
CA LEU A 6 14.64 41.56 -57.48
C LEU A 6 15.26 41.01 -58.79
N PRO A 7 16.16 40.06 -58.75
CA PRO A 7 16.57 39.30 -59.92
C PRO A 7 15.73 38.01 -60.08
N SER A 8 15.38 37.74 -61.29
CA SER A 8 14.58 36.72 -61.91
C SER A 8 15.06 35.29 -61.69
N SER A 9 14.05 34.38 -61.52
CA SER A 9 14.15 32.97 -61.58
C SER A 9 14.74 32.39 -62.88
N ARG A 10 15.73 31.51 -62.78
CA ARG A 10 16.19 30.68 -63.89
C ARG A 10 15.52 29.28 -63.78
N HIS A 11 14.69 28.98 -64.75
CA HIS A 11 14.20 27.63 -65.05
C HIS A 11 15.36 26.78 -65.57
N ILE A 12 15.65 25.65 -64.93
CA ILE A 12 16.47 24.59 -65.50
C ILE A 12 15.55 23.42 -65.86
N SER A 13 15.45 23.17 -67.16
CA SER A 13 14.75 22.06 -67.74
C SER A 13 15.69 20.85 -67.73
N TYR A 14 15.29 19.74 -67.13
CA TYR A 14 15.96 18.46 -67.30
C TYR A 14 15.12 17.58 -68.22
N ALA A 15 15.72 17.25 -69.36
CA ALA A 15 15.18 16.31 -70.33
C ALA A 15 15.32 14.87 -69.79
N THR A 16 14.28 14.14 -69.95
CA THR A 16 14.09 12.72 -69.62
C THR A 16 14.83 11.80 -70.59
N ALA A 17 15.62 10.88 -70.05
CA ALA A 17 15.98 9.65 -70.73
C ALA A 17 15.73 8.49 -69.77
N TRP A 18 14.64 7.76 -69.99
CA TRP A 18 14.36 6.52 -69.28
C TRP A 18 14.74 5.35 -70.19
N GLU A 19 15.92 4.78 -69.95
CA GLU A 19 16.23 3.44 -70.46
C GLU A 19 15.78 2.43 -69.39
N ARG A 20 14.96 1.48 -69.79
CA ARG A 20 14.46 0.40 -68.97
C ARG A 20 15.55 -0.66 -68.78
N ALA A 21 16.05 -0.79 -67.56
CA ALA A 21 16.79 -1.99 -67.12
C ALA A 21 15.81 -3.06 -66.57
N PRO A 22 16.06 -4.36 -66.75
CA PRO A 22 15.16 -5.40 -66.31
C PRO A 22 15.06 -5.51 -64.83
N SER A 23 13.83 -5.60 -64.30
CA SER A 23 13.52 -5.76 -62.87
C SER A 23 14.04 -7.09 -62.35
N ALA A 24 15.13 -7.08 -61.63
CA ALA A 24 15.46 -8.14 -60.69
C ALA A 24 14.57 -8.00 -59.47
N VAL A 25 13.56 -8.83 -59.31
CA VAL A 25 12.76 -8.91 -58.09
C VAL A 25 13.67 -9.50 -57.01
N LEU A 26 14.27 -8.64 -56.19
CA LEU A 26 14.87 -9.03 -54.91
C LEU A 26 13.74 -9.43 -53.99
N ALA A 27 13.51 -10.72 -53.84
CA ALA A 27 12.66 -11.25 -52.77
C ALA A 27 13.34 -10.93 -51.44
N VAL A 28 12.92 -9.83 -50.81
CA VAL A 28 13.27 -9.55 -49.42
C VAL A 28 12.52 -10.59 -48.57
N HIS A 29 13.22 -11.65 -48.18
CA HIS A 29 12.77 -12.49 -47.10
C HIS A 29 12.75 -11.61 -45.83
N GLU A 30 11.59 -11.07 -45.49
CA GLU A 30 11.37 -10.55 -44.15
C GLU A 30 11.58 -11.73 -43.17
N ALA A 31 12.76 -11.81 -42.61
CA ALA A 31 12.97 -12.59 -41.40
C ALA A 31 12.03 -12.02 -40.35
N GLY A 32 10.97 -12.72 -40.04
CA GLY A 32 10.04 -12.34 -38.99
C GLY A 32 10.85 -12.03 -37.71
N PRO A 33 10.36 -11.11 -36.84
CA PRO A 33 11.11 -10.73 -35.66
C PRO A 33 11.49 -12.00 -34.87
N PRO A 34 12.72 -12.09 -34.37
CA PRO A 34 13.19 -13.27 -33.64
C PRO A 34 12.19 -13.57 -32.53
N ALA A 35 11.70 -14.81 -32.47
CA ALA A 35 10.73 -15.23 -31.47
C ALA A 35 11.28 -14.88 -30.09
N SER A 36 10.68 -13.91 -29.44
CA SER A 36 11.04 -13.49 -28.09
C SER A 36 11.12 -14.72 -27.20
N PRO A 37 12.18 -14.95 -26.42
CA PRO A 37 12.30 -16.12 -25.56
C PRO A 37 11.02 -16.22 -24.72
N LYS A 38 10.33 -17.38 -24.75
CA LYS A 38 9.07 -17.61 -24.03
C LYS A 38 9.28 -17.19 -22.57
N ARG A 39 8.72 -16.06 -22.19
CA ARG A 39 8.83 -15.52 -20.82
C ARG A 39 8.33 -16.55 -19.82
N ARG A 40 9.08 -16.79 -18.75
CA ARG A 40 8.69 -17.75 -17.73
C ARG A 40 7.35 -17.35 -17.11
N LEU A 41 6.51 -18.30 -16.77
CA LEU A 41 5.16 -18.05 -16.21
C LEU A 41 5.18 -17.04 -15.05
N LEU A 42 6.10 -17.21 -14.10
CA LEU A 42 6.17 -16.32 -12.94
C LEU A 42 6.60 -14.89 -13.29
N ASP A 43 7.31 -14.67 -14.38
CA ASP A 43 7.66 -13.33 -14.86
C ASP A 43 6.44 -12.68 -15.51
N ARG A 44 5.65 -13.45 -16.29
CA ARG A 44 4.34 -12.99 -16.81
C ARG A 44 3.40 -12.58 -15.66
N VAL A 45 3.36 -13.37 -14.57
CA VAL A 45 2.58 -13.02 -13.37
C VAL A 45 3.05 -11.70 -12.76
N ARG A 46 4.38 -11.49 -12.62
CA ARG A 46 4.93 -10.22 -12.10
C ARG A 46 4.54 -9.04 -12.97
N ASP A 47 4.69 -9.19 -14.29
CA ASP A 47 4.34 -8.13 -15.24
C ASP A 47 2.84 -7.80 -15.17
N ALA A 48 1.97 -8.81 -15.13
CA ALA A 48 0.52 -8.62 -15.02
C ALA A 48 0.10 -7.94 -13.70
N VAL A 49 0.73 -8.32 -12.57
CA VAL A 49 0.49 -7.71 -11.25
C VAL A 49 0.92 -6.23 -11.26
N ARG A 50 2.09 -5.93 -11.86
CA ARG A 50 2.63 -4.58 -11.98
C ARG A 50 1.83 -3.70 -12.93
N ALA A 51 1.40 -4.25 -14.08
CA ALA A 51 0.52 -3.55 -15.03
C ALA A 51 -0.79 -3.08 -14.39
N ARG A 52 -1.29 -3.81 -13.39
CA ARG A 52 -2.48 -3.42 -12.59
C ARG A 52 -2.14 -2.58 -11.36
N HIS A 53 -0.91 -2.16 -11.24
CA HIS A 53 -0.43 -1.35 -10.11
C HIS A 53 -0.70 -1.98 -8.73
N TYR A 54 -0.65 -3.30 -8.64
CA TYR A 54 -0.77 -3.97 -7.34
C TYR A 54 0.51 -3.79 -6.51
N SER A 55 0.35 -3.88 -5.19
CA SER A 55 1.47 -3.70 -4.27
C SER A 55 2.52 -4.81 -4.42
N ARG A 56 3.80 -4.51 -4.11
CA ARG A 56 4.86 -5.52 -4.03
C ARG A 56 4.53 -6.66 -3.04
N ARG A 57 3.72 -6.38 -2.02
CA ARG A 57 3.24 -7.40 -1.07
C ARG A 57 2.24 -8.34 -1.72
N THR A 58 1.34 -7.80 -2.55
CA THR A 58 0.40 -8.61 -3.35
C THR A 58 1.16 -9.46 -4.36
N GLU A 59 2.17 -8.91 -5.06
CA GLU A 59 3.03 -9.64 -5.98
C GLU A 59 3.69 -10.85 -5.27
N LYS A 60 4.33 -10.62 -4.12
CA LYS A 60 4.96 -11.69 -3.34
C LYS A 60 3.95 -12.76 -2.91
N ALA A 61 2.77 -12.36 -2.43
CA ALA A 61 1.74 -13.29 -2.01
C ALA A 61 1.20 -14.13 -3.18
N TYR A 62 0.93 -13.52 -4.33
CA TYR A 62 0.44 -14.22 -5.51
C TYR A 62 1.48 -15.21 -6.04
N ILE A 63 2.74 -14.78 -6.18
CA ILE A 63 3.85 -15.67 -6.57
C ILE A 63 3.99 -16.84 -5.60
N HIS A 64 3.85 -16.60 -4.30
CA HIS A 64 3.92 -17.66 -3.28
C HIS A 64 2.82 -18.70 -3.47
N TRP A 65 1.55 -18.27 -3.60
CA TRP A 65 0.42 -19.18 -3.76
C TRP A 65 0.48 -19.95 -5.09
N ILE A 66 0.83 -19.28 -6.19
CA ILE A 66 0.98 -19.91 -7.51
C ILE A 66 2.10 -20.97 -7.47
N LYS A 67 3.24 -20.71 -6.82
CA LYS A 67 4.27 -21.70 -6.63
C LYS A 67 3.77 -22.91 -5.84
N ARG A 68 3.10 -22.67 -4.70
CA ARG A 68 2.54 -23.76 -3.88
C ARG A 68 1.58 -24.63 -4.69
N TYR A 69 0.71 -24.02 -5.49
CA TYR A 69 -0.21 -24.69 -6.38
C TYR A 69 0.50 -25.58 -7.41
N ILE A 70 1.54 -25.05 -8.07
CA ILE A 70 2.35 -25.79 -9.04
C ILE A 70 3.06 -26.97 -8.36
N PHE A 71 3.62 -26.78 -7.18
CA PHE A 71 4.30 -27.85 -6.44
C PHE A 71 3.34 -28.91 -5.91
N PHE A 72 2.11 -28.52 -5.52
CA PHE A 72 1.08 -29.46 -5.09
C PHE A 72 0.68 -30.42 -6.20
N HIS A 73 0.77 -30.02 -7.46
CA HIS A 73 0.50 -30.82 -8.64
C HIS A 73 1.78 -31.28 -9.36
N ASP A 74 2.81 -31.67 -8.63
CA ASP A 74 4.05 -32.28 -9.15
C ASP A 74 4.71 -31.47 -10.28
N LYS A 75 4.66 -30.14 -10.17
CA LYS A 75 5.20 -29.16 -11.13
C LYS A 75 4.53 -29.18 -12.50
N ARG A 76 3.31 -29.70 -12.62
CA ARG A 76 2.49 -29.53 -13.84
C ARG A 76 2.31 -28.06 -14.17
N HIS A 77 2.27 -27.75 -15.45
CA HIS A 77 2.07 -26.37 -15.88
C HIS A 77 0.59 -25.97 -15.70
N PRO A 78 0.29 -24.80 -15.12
CA PRO A 78 -1.10 -24.38 -14.87
C PRO A 78 -2.01 -24.34 -16.09
N ALA A 79 -1.47 -24.16 -17.29
CA ALA A 79 -2.26 -24.24 -18.53
C ALA A 79 -2.80 -25.65 -18.82
N GLU A 80 -2.24 -26.69 -18.22
CA GLU A 80 -2.66 -28.09 -18.33
C GLU A 80 -3.59 -28.51 -17.18
N MET A 81 -3.88 -27.59 -16.29
CA MET A 81 -4.70 -27.80 -15.09
C MET A 81 -5.98 -26.97 -15.22
N GLY A 82 -7.01 -27.45 -14.58
CA GLY A 82 -8.30 -26.80 -14.59
C GLY A 82 -8.85 -26.62 -13.19
N ALA A 83 -10.09 -26.44 -13.15
CA ALA A 83 -10.84 -26.16 -11.98
C ALA A 83 -10.88 -27.34 -10.97
N PRO A 84 -10.93 -28.62 -11.37
CA PRO A 84 -10.78 -29.72 -10.40
C PRO A 84 -9.45 -29.63 -9.64
N ASP A 85 -8.36 -29.27 -10.34
CA ASP A 85 -7.04 -29.12 -9.73
C ASP A 85 -7.01 -27.95 -8.73
N VAL A 86 -7.65 -26.81 -9.07
CA VAL A 86 -7.80 -25.68 -8.14
C VAL A 86 -8.58 -26.07 -6.90
N THR A 87 -9.70 -26.79 -7.07
CA THR A 87 -10.52 -27.27 -5.97
C THR A 87 -9.75 -28.24 -5.09
N ALA A 88 -9.04 -29.21 -5.65
CA ALA A 88 -8.21 -30.15 -4.91
C ALA A 88 -7.16 -29.43 -4.04
N PHE A 89 -6.47 -28.44 -4.63
CA PHE A 89 -5.50 -27.64 -3.87
C PHE A 89 -6.14 -26.84 -2.73
N LEU A 90 -7.25 -26.15 -2.99
CA LEU A 90 -7.94 -25.36 -1.95
C LEU A 90 -8.51 -26.26 -0.85
N THR A 91 -9.00 -27.45 -1.20
CA THR A 91 -9.44 -28.44 -0.22
C THR A 91 -8.29 -28.94 0.63
N SER A 92 -7.15 -29.24 0.02
CA SER A 92 -5.92 -29.62 0.76
C SER A 92 -5.50 -28.52 1.75
N LEU A 93 -5.53 -27.26 1.35
CA LEU A 93 -5.23 -26.14 2.27
C LEU A 93 -6.17 -26.11 3.48
N ALA A 94 -7.46 -26.41 3.26
CA ALA A 94 -8.45 -26.37 4.33
C ALA A 94 -8.36 -27.60 5.25
N VAL A 95 -8.23 -28.80 4.67
CA VAL A 95 -8.33 -30.08 5.39
C VAL A 95 -6.98 -30.51 5.96
N HIS A 96 -5.93 -30.51 5.14
CA HIS A 96 -4.61 -30.97 5.54
C HIS A 96 -3.80 -29.91 6.25
N ASP A 97 -3.70 -28.71 5.65
CA ASP A 97 -2.92 -27.60 6.22
C ASP A 97 -3.70 -26.81 7.28
N LYS A 98 -5.00 -27.04 7.41
CA LYS A 98 -5.91 -26.40 8.38
C LYS A 98 -5.76 -24.86 8.38
N VAL A 99 -5.57 -24.26 7.21
CA VAL A 99 -5.40 -22.80 7.11
C VAL A 99 -6.70 -22.07 7.40
N ALA A 100 -6.58 -20.84 7.91
CA ALA A 100 -7.76 -20.00 8.12
C ALA A 100 -8.47 -19.67 6.79
N ALA A 101 -9.78 -19.48 6.84
CA ALA A 101 -10.61 -19.12 5.67
C ALA A 101 -10.08 -17.90 4.90
N SER A 102 -9.52 -16.90 5.60
CA SER A 102 -8.89 -15.74 4.96
C SER A 102 -7.65 -16.10 4.15
N THR A 103 -6.88 -17.08 4.60
CA THR A 103 -5.68 -17.59 3.92
C THR A 103 -6.06 -18.39 2.68
N GLN A 104 -7.08 -19.26 2.76
CA GLN A 104 -7.63 -19.99 1.62
C GLN A 104 -8.18 -19.04 0.56
N ASN A 105 -8.94 -18.01 0.96
CA ASN A 105 -9.45 -16.98 0.05
C ASN A 105 -8.33 -16.16 -0.62
N GLN A 106 -7.18 -15.97 0.04
CA GLN A 106 -6.03 -15.32 -0.57
C GLN A 106 -5.39 -16.22 -1.64
N ALA A 107 -5.29 -17.53 -1.39
CA ALA A 107 -4.82 -18.50 -2.38
C ALA A 107 -5.76 -18.52 -3.59
N LEU A 108 -7.07 -18.62 -3.38
CA LEU A 108 -8.08 -18.55 -4.45
C LEU A 108 -7.92 -17.28 -5.29
N SER A 109 -7.78 -16.11 -4.66
CA SER A 109 -7.61 -14.85 -5.38
C SER A 109 -6.34 -14.83 -6.25
N ALA A 110 -5.26 -15.47 -5.80
CA ALA A 110 -4.02 -15.58 -6.58
C ALA A 110 -4.19 -16.51 -7.78
N LEU A 111 -4.94 -17.60 -7.64
CA LEU A 111 -5.22 -18.56 -8.73
C LEU A 111 -6.21 -17.98 -9.75
N LEU A 112 -7.28 -17.31 -9.30
CA LEU A 112 -8.19 -16.59 -10.21
C LEU A 112 -7.43 -15.54 -11.03
N PHE A 113 -6.53 -14.80 -10.39
CA PHE A 113 -5.66 -13.85 -11.11
C PHE A 113 -4.77 -14.56 -12.14
N LEU A 114 -4.16 -15.70 -11.77
CA LEU A 114 -3.33 -16.48 -12.69
C LEU A 114 -4.11 -16.89 -13.94
N TYR A 115 -5.27 -17.51 -13.77
CA TYR A 115 -6.05 -18.04 -14.88
C TYR A 115 -6.63 -16.92 -15.76
N ARG A 116 -7.32 -15.93 -15.16
CA ARG A 116 -7.97 -14.86 -15.92
C ARG A 116 -6.97 -13.92 -16.58
N GLU A 117 -5.97 -13.47 -15.83
CA GLU A 117 -5.15 -12.33 -16.23
C GLU A 117 -3.81 -12.72 -16.89
N VAL A 118 -3.33 -13.92 -16.65
CA VAL A 118 -2.03 -14.36 -17.16
C VAL A 118 -2.16 -15.46 -18.20
N LEU A 119 -3.07 -16.40 -17.98
CA LEU A 119 -3.30 -17.51 -18.92
C LEU A 119 -4.40 -17.19 -19.93
N GLY A 120 -5.30 -16.25 -19.63
CA GLY A 120 -6.45 -15.93 -20.50
C GLY A 120 -7.50 -17.05 -20.50
N VAL A 121 -7.53 -17.88 -19.46
CA VAL A 121 -8.50 -18.98 -19.31
C VAL A 121 -9.57 -18.55 -18.34
N ASP A 122 -10.81 -18.54 -18.81
CA ASP A 122 -11.95 -18.32 -17.94
C ASP A 122 -12.37 -19.64 -17.29
N LEU A 123 -12.57 -19.57 -15.98
CA LEU A 123 -13.01 -20.71 -15.17
C LEU A 123 -14.35 -20.33 -14.53
N PRO A 124 -15.46 -20.30 -15.29
CA PRO A 124 -16.71 -19.65 -14.90
C PRO A 124 -17.30 -20.19 -13.59
N TRP A 125 -17.15 -21.48 -13.30
CA TRP A 125 -17.66 -22.10 -12.08
C TRP A 125 -16.72 -21.92 -10.84
N LEU A 126 -15.50 -21.36 -11.01
CA LEU A 126 -14.72 -20.87 -9.86
C LEU A 126 -15.30 -19.61 -9.23
N ASP A 127 -16.20 -18.91 -9.92
CA ASP A 127 -16.99 -17.83 -9.32
C ASP A 127 -18.00 -18.38 -8.31
N ASP A 128 -18.48 -19.62 -8.51
CA ASP A 128 -19.35 -20.37 -7.61
C ASP A 128 -18.59 -21.16 -6.53
N VAL A 129 -17.25 -21.24 -6.59
CA VAL A 129 -16.46 -21.80 -5.48
C VAL A 129 -16.76 -20.96 -4.25
N VAL A 130 -17.54 -21.53 -3.37
CA VAL A 130 -17.97 -20.93 -2.10
C VAL A 130 -16.73 -20.42 -1.36
N ARG A 131 -16.52 -19.12 -1.42
CA ARG A 131 -15.47 -18.49 -0.62
C ARG A 131 -15.67 -18.89 0.82
N ALA A 132 -14.64 -19.46 1.44
CA ALA A 132 -14.75 -19.89 2.82
C ALA A 132 -15.33 -18.74 3.67
N LYS A 133 -16.44 -19.06 4.38
CA LYS A 133 -17.11 -18.07 5.24
C LYS A 133 -16.12 -17.57 6.27
N ARG A 134 -15.87 -16.28 6.27
CA ARG A 134 -15.02 -15.66 7.29
C ARG A 134 -15.86 -15.46 8.54
N PRO A 135 -15.46 -16.03 9.68
CA PRO A 135 -16.11 -15.67 10.94
C PRO A 135 -15.91 -14.17 11.15
N ARG A 136 -16.99 -13.46 11.50
CA ARG A 136 -16.93 -12.05 11.86
C ARG A 136 -16.49 -11.95 13.31
N PHE A 137 -15.21 -11.68 13.53
CA PHE A 137 -14.71 -11.36 14.87
C PHE A 137 -14.93 -9.87 15.14
N LEU A 138 -15.44 -9.57 16.33
CA LEU A 138 -15.45 -8.20 16.81
C LEU A 138 -13.99 -7.73 17.00
N PRO A 139 -13.66 -6.50 16.60
CA PRO A 139 -12.31 -5.97 16.80
C PRO A 139 -12.00 -5.88 18.29
N VAL A 140 -10.78 -6.20 18.65
CA VAL A 140 -10.28 -5.96 20.01
C VAL A 140 -10.15 -4.45 20.20
N VAL A 141 -10.78 -3.94 21.25
CA VAL A 141 -10.72 -2.54 21.67
C VAL A 141 -10.11 -2.47 23.07
N LEU A 142 -9.15 -1.59 23.27
CA LEU A 142 -8.56 -1.27 24.58
C LEU A 142 -9.36 -0.15 25.22
N THR A 143 -9.51 -0.17 26.53
CA THR A 143 -10.00 1.01 27.28
C THR A 143 -8.95 2.13 27.25
N ARG A 144 -9.34 3.35 27.65
CA ARG A 144 -8.40 4.48 27.74
C ARG A 144 -7.26 4.22 28.74
N GLU A 145 -7.55 3.53 29.84
CA GLU A 145 -6.57 3.10 30.85
C GLU A 145 -5.61 2.04 30.29
N GLU A 146 -6.12 1.06 29.55
CA GLU A 146 -5.29 0.04 28.90
C GLU A 146 -4.39 0.66 27.84
N VAL A 147 -4.91 1.59 27.01
CA VAL A 147 -4.10 2.35 26.04
C VAL A 147 -2.98 3.12 26.77
N ARG A 148 -3.32 3.85 27.83
CA ARG A 148 -2.34 4.60 28.64
C ARG A 148 -1.28 3.66 29.21
N SER A 149 -1.68 2.54 29.77
CA SER A 149 -0.78 1.53 30.35
C SER A 149 0.21 0.98 29.33
N VAL A 150 -0.23 0.70 28.09
CA VAL A 150 0.66 0.23 27.01
C VAL A 150 1.59 1.35 26.56
N LEU A 151 1.09 2.58 26.38
CA LEU A 151 1.90 3.73 25.95
C LEU A 151 2.97 4.11 26.96
N GLN A 152 2.72 3.93 28.27
CA GLN A 152 3.71 4.16 29.33
C GLN A 152 4.87 3.17 29.34
N ARG A 153 4.69 2.01 28.68
CA ARG A 153 5.72 0.95 28.55
C ARG A 153 6.48 1.00 27.22
N LEU A 154 6.19 2.01 26.42
CA LEU A 154 6.89 2.30 25.17
C LEU A 154 7.74 3.55 25.35
N ASP A 155 8.92 3.56 24.74
CA ASP A 155 9.85 4.69 24.81
C ASP A 155 10.16 5.28 23.43
N GLY A 156 10.71 6.49 23.43
CA GLY A 156 11.27 7.15 22.26
C GLY A 156 10.37 7.14 21.05
N VAL A 157 10.92 6.70 19.92
CA VAL A 157 10.24 6.68 18.62
C VAL A 157 9.03 5.73 18.62
N GLN A 158 9.13 4.58 19.28
CA GLN A 158 8.06 3.59 19.34
C GLN A 158 6.83 4.13 20.08
N ARG A 159 7.04 4.84 21.19
CA ARG A 159 5.95 5.50 21.91
C ARG A 159 5.29 6.58 21.08
N LEU A 160 6.08 7.41 20.40
CA LEU A 160 5.56 8.46 19.51
C LEU A 160 4.73 7.87 18.36
N MET A 161 5.23 6.82 17.71
CA MET A 161 4.49 6.13 16.66
C MET A 161 3.19 5.50 17.17
N ALA A 162 3.21 4.82 18.32
CA ALA A 162 2.01 4.23 18.91
C ALA A 162 0.98 5.31 19.29
N LEU A 163 1.44 6.47 19.79
CA LEU A 163 0.58 7.61 20.08
C LEU A 163 -0.08 8.17 18.82
N LEU A 164 0.62 8.18 17.67
CA LEU A 164 0.03 8.56 16.38
C LEU A 164 -0.97 7.49 15.87
N LEU A 165 -0.70 6.19 16.08
CA LEU A 165 -1.67 5.14 15.73
C LEU A 165 -2.98 5.31 16.48
N TYR A 166 -2.91 5.65 17.77
CA TYR A 166 -4.09 5.86 18.61
C TYR A 166 -4.72 7.24 18.40
N GLY A 167 -3.93 8.32 18.45
CA GLY A 167 -4.48 9.68 18.48
C GLY A 167 -4.84 10.27 17.11
N ALA A 168 -4.35 9.67 16.00
CA ALA A 168 -4.66 10.08 14.63
C ALA A 168 -5.30 8.95 13.81
N GLY A 169 -5.50 7.78 14.39
CA GLY A 169 -6.10 6.63 13.72
C GLY A 169 -5.30 6.09 12.54
N LEU A 170 -3.97 6.27 12.51
CA LEU A 170 -3.14 5.84 11.40
C LEU A 170 -3.06 4.31 11.27
N ARG A 171 -2.98 3.81 10.02
CA ARG A 171 -2.53 2.43 9.80
C ARG A 171 -1.02 2.33 10.06
N LEU A 172 -0.56 1.17 10.48
CA LEU A 172 0.86 0.94 10.79
C LEU A 172 1.80 1.42 9.66
N LEU A 173 1.54 1.02 8.42
CA LEU A 173 2.37 1.43 7.29
C LEU A 173 2.19 2.90 6.89
N GLU A 174 1.05 3.51 7.13
CA GLU A 174 0.86 4.95 6.97
C GLU A 174 1.76 5.72 7.95
N CYS A 175 1.78 5.31 9.21
CA CYS A 175 2.67 5.88 10.22
C CYS A 175 4.14 5.70 9.83
N CYS A 176 4.57 4.48 9.47
CA CYS A 176 5.94 4.22 9.05
C CYS A 176 6.37 5.05 7.84
N ARG A 177 5.45 5.30 6.89
CA ARG A 177 5.71 5.98 5.62
C ARG A 177 5.40 7.48 5.64
N LEU A 178 5.14 8.03 6.81
CA LEU A 178 4.88 9.45 6.96
C LEU A 178 6.11 10.27 6.52
N ARG A 179 5.88 11.29 5.70
CA ARG A 179 6.92 12.19 5.22
C ARG A 179 6.84 13.53 5.93
N VAL A 180 7.96 14.23 5.99
CA VAL A 180 8.04 15.54 6.64
C VAL A 180 6.99 16.50 6.10
N LYS A 181 6.83 16.58 4.78
CA LYS A 181 5.85 17.45 4.10
C LYS A 181 4.39 17.12 4.38
N ASP A 182 4.12 15.95 4.96
CA ASP A 182 2.75 15.49 5.21
C ASP A 182 2.31 15.79 6.65
N VAL A 183 3.19 16.44 7.45
CA VAL A 183 2.91 16.86 8.83
C VAL A 183 2.85 18.38 8.88
N ASP A 184 1.67 18.91 9.16
CA ASP A 184 1.47 20.33 9.42
C ASP A 184 1.26 20.55 10.92
N VAL A 185 2.31 21.06 11.57
CA VAL A 185 2.27 21.37 13.00
C VAL A 185 1.53 22.68 13.29
N THR A 186 1.33 23.55 12.30
CA THR A 186 0.64 24.82 12.45
C THR A 186 -0.85 24.62 12.50
N THR A 187 -1.39 23.86 11.55
CA THR A 187 -2.83 23.55 11.47
C THR A 187 -3.22 22.29 12.25
N ASN A 188 -2.26 21.62 12.90
CA ASN A 188 -2.44 20.35 13.60
C ASN A 188 -3.04 19.25 12.71
N GLN A 189 -2.51 19.09 11.50
CA GLN A 189 -3.00 18.14 10.52
C GLN A 189 -1.91 17.19 10.05
N ILE A 190 -2.32 15.98 9.68
CA ILE A 190 -1.49 14.98 9.02
C ILE A 190 -2.20 14.60 7.73
N VAL A 191 -1.51 14.74 6.59
CA VAL A 191 -1.98 14.31 5.28
C VAL A 191 -1.50 12.89 5.04
N ILE A 192 -2.40 11.96 4.86
CA ILE A 192 -2.10 10.57 4.51
C ILE A 192 -2.27 10.42 3.02
N ARG A 193 -1.14 10.23 2.34
CA ARG A 193 -1.11 10.03 0.88
C ARG A 193 -1.13 8.57 0.52
N ASP A 194 -1.74 8.27 -0.64
CA ASP A 194 -1.79 6.93 -1.22
C ASP A 194 -2.28 5.86 -0.23
N GLY A 195 -3.29 6.22 0.58
CA GLY A 195 -3.98 5.29 1.47
C GLY A 195 -4.55 4.10 0.70
N LYS A 196 -5.09 3.10 1.42
CA LYS A 196 -5.74 1.93 0.77
C LYS A 196 -6.78 2.41 -0.24
N GLY A 197 -6.57 2.14 -1.54
CA GLY A 197 -7.43 2.60 -2.64
C GLY A 197 -7.01 3.93 -3.27
N ARG A 198 -5.77 4.40 -3.05
CA ARG A 198 -5.15 5.60 -3.67
C ARG A 198 -5.92 6.90 -3.43
N ARG A 199 -6.56 7.04 -2.26
CA ARG A 199 -7.20 8.30 -1.85
C ARG A 199 -6.42 8.92 -0.71
N ASP A 200 -6.10 10.19 -0.89
CA ASP A 200 -5.53 11.02 0.17
C ASP A 200 -6.62 11.35 1.18
N ARG A 201 -6.24 11.49 2.43
CA ARG A 201 -7.10 12.00 3.50
C ARG A 201 -6.31 12.85 4.48
N VAL A 202 -7.01 13.71 5.17
CA VAL A 202 -6.46 14.48 6.28
C VAL A 202 -6.96 13.89 7.60
N THR A 203 -6.09 13.81 8.59
CA THR A 203 -6.45 13.47 9.96
C THR A 203 -5.77 14.44 10.93
N MET A 204 -6.20 14.43 12.18
CA MET A 204 -5.64 15.32 13.21
C MET A 204 -4.23 14.92 13.63
N LEU A 205 -3.38 15.90 13.94
CA LEU A 205 -2.17 15.72 14.73
C LEU A 205 -2.55 15.82 16.21
N PRO A 206 -2.43 14.74 17.00
CA PRO A 206 -2.78 14.78 18.42
C PRO A 206 -1.92 15.78 19.19
N GLY A 207 -2.54 16.66 19.97
CA GLY A 207 -1.81 17.61 20.81
C GLY A 207 -0.78 16.95 21.73
N ALA A 208 -1.12 15.79 22.27
CA ALA A 208 -0.23 14.99 23.13
C ALA A 208 1.02 14.47 22.40
N ALA A 209 1.01 14.38 21.06
CA ALA A 209 2.17 13.95 20.27
C ALA A 209 2.99 15.13 19.73
N LYS A 210 2.41 16.34 19.68
CA LYS A 210 2.96 17.49 18.94
C LYS A 210 4.38 17.86 19.35
N ALA A 211 4.63 18.11 20.62
CA ALA A 211 5.95 18.51 21.11
C ALA A 211 7.01 17.43 20.87
N ALA A 212 6.67 16.16 21.16
CA ALA A 212 7.58 15.04 20.92
C ALA A 212 7.86 14.82 19.43
N LEU A 213 6.87 15.04 18.55
CA LEU A 213 7.01 14.92 17.11
C LEU A 213 7.90 16.03 16.55
N ILE A 214 7.73 17.29 16.98
CA ILE A 214 8.59 18.41 16.58
C ILE A 214 10.04 18.11 16.95
N ALA A 215 10.30 17.76 18.21
CA ALA A 215 11.64 17.42 18.66
C ALA A 215 12.25 16.22 17.90
N HIS A 216 11.41 15.26 17.51
CA HIS A 216 11.84 14.13 16.72
C HIS A 216 12.18 14.55 15.27
N ILE A 217 11.37 15.38 14.63
CA ILE A 217 11.60 15.90 13.28
C ILE A 217 12.92 16.70 13.22
N GLU A 218 13.24 17.49 14.25
CA GLU A 218 14.52 18.21 14.30
C GLU A 218 15.72 17.24 14.37
N ARG A 219 15.67 16.19 15.19
CA ARG A 219 16.72 15.15 15.19
C ARG A 219 16.86 14.45 13.83
N VAL A 220 15.74 14.21 13.15
CA VAL A 220 15.77 13.63 11.79
C VAL A 220 16.37 14.61 10.79
N ARG A 221 16.16 15.94 10.96
CA ARG A 221 16.78 16.98 10.14
C ARG A 221 18.30 16.98 10.29
N GLU A 222 18.80 16.94 11.53
CA GLU A 222 20.24 16.83 11.81
C GLU A 222 20.85 15.56 11.19
N GLN A 223 20.16 14.42 11.34
CA GLN A 223 20.56 13.16 10.70
C GLN A 223 20.61 13.30 9.19
N HIS A 224 19.60 13.90 8.56
CA HIS A 224 19.55 14.11 7.11
C HIS A 224 20.71 15.00 6.63
N GLN A 225 21.02 16.09 7.35
CA GLN A 225 22.15 16.94 7.02
C GLN A 225 23.49 16.20 7.12
N ALA A 226 23.65 15.35 8.16
CA ALA A 226 24.83 14.51 8.27
C ALA A 226 24.92 13.47 7.14
N ASP A 227 23.78 12.94 6.71
CA ASP A 227 23.71 12.01 5.56
C ASP A 227 24.09 12.69 4.24
N LEU A 228 23.63 13.93 4.01
CA LEU A 228 24.00 14.73 2.84
C LEU A 228 25.51 14.98 2.77
N ARG A 229 26.15 15.31 3.89
CA ARG A 229 27.62 15.49 3.96
C ARG A 229 28.41 14.23 3.61
N ARG A 230 27.79 13.03 3.81
CA ARG A 230 28.38 11.73 3.49
C ARG A 230 28.02 11.22 2.09
N GLY A 231 27.45 12.07 1.23
CA GLY A 231 26.99 11.67 -0.12
C GLY A 231 25.77 10.75 -0.13
N ALA A 232 25.00 10.73 0.97
CA ALA A 232 23.76 9.97 1.10
C ALA A 232 22.53 10.92 1.17
N GLY A 233 21.54 10.63 1.97
CA GLY A 233 20.38 11.49 2.18
C GLY A 233 19.27 11.31 1.13
N TRP A 234 19.33 10.24 0.37
CA TRP A 234 18.31 9.89 -0.62
C TRP A 234 17.21 9.03 0.02
N VAL A 235 15.98 9.23 -0.46
CA VAL A 235 14.84 8.35 -0.19
C VAL A 235 14.19 7.91 -1.50
N GLU A 236 13.50 6.78 -1.47
CA GLU A 236 12.67 6.35 -2.61
C GLU A 236 11.46 7.28 -2.76
N LEU A 237 11.26 7.80 -3.96
CA LEU A 237 10.09 8.59 -4.32
C LEU A 237 8.97 7.70 -4.87
N PRO A 238 7.69 8.10 -4.74
CA PRO A 238 6.59 7.38 -5.37
C PRO A 238 6.67 7.36 -6.89
N ASP A 239 6.42 6.20 -7.49
CA ASP A 239 6.21 5.97 -8.92
C ASP A 239 7.17 6.75 -9.86
N ALA A 240 6.60 7.55 -10.78
CA ALA A 240 7.36 8.28 -11.80
C ALA A 240 7.97 9.61 -11.30
N LEU A 241 7.75 9.99 -10.03
CA LEU A 241 8.26 11.28 -9.51
C LEU A 241 9.78 11.38 -9.54
N ALA A 242 10.47 10.26 -9.35
CA ALA A 242 11.94 10.24 -9.46
C ALA A 242 12.43 10.61 -10.86
N ARG A 243 11.65 10.35 -11.92
CA ARG A 243 11.98 10.78 -13.30
C ARG A 243 11.66 12.26 -13.54
N LYS A 244 10.52 12.72 -12.99
CA LYS A 244 10.07 14.12 -13.15
C LYS A 244 10.92 15.07 -12.31
N TYR A 245 11.32 14.64 -11.11
CA TYR A 245 12.10 15.44 -10.15
C TYR A 245 13.31 14.63 -9.66
N PRO A 246 14.40 14.53 -10.44
CA PRO A 246 15.54 13.64 -10.15
C PRO A 246 16.19 13.86 -8.78
N ASN A 247 16.20 15.09 -8.29
CA ASN A 247 16.85 15.46 -7.02
C ASN A 247 15.90 15.47 -5.81
N ALA A 248 14.59 15.41 -6.03
CA ALA A 248 13.62 15.52 -4.95
C ALA A 248 13.77 14.43 -3.86
N GLY A 249 14.40 13.29 -4.20
CA GLY A 249 14.72 12.27 -3.20
C GLY A 249 15.70 12.72 -2.11
N ARG A 250 16.42 13.83 -2.30
CA ARG A 250 17.30 14.46 -1.31
C ARG A 250 16.66 15.64 -0.59
N ASP A 251 15.54 16.13 -1.07
CA ASP A 251 14.87 17.28 -0.46
C ASP A 251 14.33 16.90 0.92
N TRP A 252 14.44 17.83 1.87
CA TRP A 252 13.98 17.67 3.22
C TRP A 252 12.49 17.29 3.30
N SER A 253 11.67 17.92 2.49
CA SER A 253 10.22 17.68 2.44
C SER A 253 9.84 16.23 2.15
N TRP A 254 10.67 15.49 1.41
CA TRP A 254 10.45 14.10 1.04
C TRP A 254 11.02 13.08 2.02
N GLN A 255 11.81 13.53 3.00
CA GLN A 255 12.39 12.62 4.00
C GLN A 255 11.31 11.94 4.83
N TRP A 256 11.64 10.75 5.32
CA TRP A 256 10.76 10.01 6.24
C TRP A 256 10.75 10.69 7.61
N VAL A 257 9.58 10.82 8.23
CA VAL A 257 9.48 11.21 9.64
C VAL A 257 10.12 10.14 10.53
N PHE A 258 9.98 8.88 10.16
CA PHE A 258 10.57 7.75 10.89
C PHE A 258 11.55 6.98 9.98
N PRO A 259 12.78 7.49 9.79
CA PRO A 259 13.77 6.84 8.94
C PRO A 259 14.35 5.59 9.60
N ALA A 260 14.76 4.62 8.78
CA ALA A 260 15.56 3.49 9.22
C ALA A 260 16.97 3.93 9.66
N THR A 261 17.57 3.18 10.56
CA THR A 261 18.94 3.48 11.04
C THR A 261 20.03 3.20 10.01
N ARG A 262 19.78 2.25 9.11
CA ARG A 262 20.75 1.81 8.09
C ARG A 262 20.41 2.37 6.71
N PHE A 263 21.45 2.58 5.89
CA PHE A 263 21.31 2.82 4.47
C PHE A 263 21.17 1.51 3.71
N TYR A 264 20.60 1.60 2.51
CA TYR A 264 20.81 0.63 1.44
C TYR A 264 21.30 1.36 0.19
N VAL A 265 21.99 0.61 -0.68
CA VAL A 265 22.40 1.13 -1.99
C VAL A 265 21.37 0.65 -3.01
N ASP A 266 20.78 1.59 -3.71
CA ASP A 266 19.87 1.28 -4.82
C ASP A 266 20.69 0.71 -5.98
N ARG A 267 20.31 -0.48 -6.45
CA ARG A 267 21.10 -1.22 -7.45
C ARG A 267 21.09 -0.59 -8.84
N VAL A 268 20.08 0.23 -9.14
CA VAL A 268 19.93 0.86 -10.45
C VAL A 268 20.66 2.21 -10.51
N THR A 269 20.49 3.01 -9.45
CA THR A 269 21.00 4.39 -9.41
C THR A 269 22.29 4.52 -8.61
N SER A 270 22.72 3.48 -7.91
CA SER A 270 23.85 3.48 -6.95
C SER A 270 23.70 4.50 -5.81
N GLN A 271 22.53 5.08 -5.63
CA GLN A 271 22.26 6.06 -4.59
C GLN A 271 22.20 5.38 -3.21
N ARG A 272 22.82 6.00 -2.21
CA ARG A 272 22.72 5.61 -0.81
C ARG A 272 21.45 6.16 -0.20
N ARG A 273 20.46 5.31 -0.05
CA ARG A 273 19.09 5.66 0.38
C ARG A 273 18.80 5.21 1.80
N ARG A 274 17.95 5.96 2.52
CA ARG A 274 17.26 5.47 3.72
C ARG A 274 15.86 5.01 3.37
N HIS A 275 15.48 3.86 3.95
CA HIS A 275 14.10 3.42 3.97
C HIS A 275 13.39 4.01 5.19
N HIS A 276 12.06 3.91 5.26
CA HIS A 276 11.33 4.15 6.50
C HIS A 276 11.64 3.06 7.54
N LEU A 277 11.38 3.33 8.80
CA LEU A 277 11.48 2.32 9.87
C LEU A 277 10.61 1.10 9.51
N HIS A 278 11.17 -0.09 9.63
CA HIS A 278 10.46 -1.32 9.27
C HIS A 278 9.33 -1.58 10.28
N GLU A 279 8.15 -1.91 9.79
CA GLU A 279 6.94 -2.10 10.61
C GLU A 279 7.11 -3.12 11.75
N SER A 280 7.96 -4.12 11.57
CA SER A 280 8.22 -5.14 12.61
C SER A 280 8.86 -4.57 13.87
N VAL A 281 9.54 -3.42 13.79
CA VAL A 281 10.14 -2.78 14.97
C VAL A 281 9.02 -2.33 15.91
N LEU A 282 8.04 -1.58 15.38
CA LEU A 282 6.89 -1.14 16.19
C LEU A 282 6.01 -2.32 16.61
N GLN A 283 5.80 -3.31 15.72
CA GLN A 283 5.00 -4.49 16.06
C GLN A 283 5.56 -5.26 17.25
N ARG A 284 6.89 -5.45 17.30
CA ARG A 284 7.56 -6.12 18.43
C ARG A 284 7.44 -5.31 19.71
N ALA A 285 7.77 -4.02 19.65
CA ALA A 285 7.69 -3.13 20.80
C ALA A 285 6.28 -3.08 21.40
N VAL A 286 5.24 -2.94 20.55
CA VAL A 286 3.84 -2.97 21.02
C VAL A 286 3.47 -4.33 21.63
N LYS A 287 3.90 -5.44 21.03
CA LYS A 287 3.63 -6.77 21.57
C LYS A 287 4.27 -6.97 22.96
N GLU A 288 5.50 -6.48 23.14
CA GLU A 288 6.20 -6.51 24.42
C GLU A 288 5.54 -5.60 25.45
N ALA A 289 5.15 -4.39 25.07
CA ALA A 289 4.45 -3.43 25.93
C ALA A 289 3.09 -3.96 26.41
N VAL A 290 2.32 -4.60 25.52
CA VAL A 290 1.03 -5.25 25.85
C VAL A 290 1.22 -6.36 26.88
N ARG A 291 2.24 -7.20 26.72
CA ARG A 291 2.58 -8.25 27.69
C ARG A 291 3.01 -7.67 29.04
N ALA A 292 3.88 -6.64 29.02
CA ALA A 292 4.34 -5.95 30.23
C ALA A 292 3.21 -5.21 30.94
N ALA A 293 2.15 -4.81 30.21
CA ALA A 293 0.95 -4.22 30.79
C ALA A 293 0.01 -5.27 31.45
N GLY A 294 0.32 -6.56 31.33
CA GLY A 294 -0.51 -7.63 31.89
C GLY A 294 -1.87 -7.78 31.20
N LEU A 295 -2.03 -7.30 29.96
CA LEU A 295 -3.31 -7.34 29.26
C LEU A 295 -3.57 -8.75 28.71
N ALA A 296 -4.74 -9.32 29.07
CA ALA A 296 -5.21 -10.58 28.50
C ALA A 296 -5.72 -10.44 27.05
N LYS A 297 -6.06 -9.21 26.62
CA LYS A 297 -6.53 -8.90 25.26
C LYS A 297 -5.40 -9.07 24.24
N PRO A 298 -5.62 -9.74 23.09
CA PRO A 298 -4.60 -9.88 22.04
C PRO A 298 -4.46 -8.56 21.24
N ALA A 299 -3.85 -7.55 21.86
CA ALA A 299 -3.68 -6.25 21.27
C ALA A 299 -2.43 -6.18 20.37
N ALA A 300 -2.54 -5.41 19.29
CA ALA A 300 -1.52 -5.16 18.30
C ALA A 300 -1.57 -3.71 17.82
N CYS A 301 -0.65 -3.31 16.93
CA CYS A 301 -0.66 -1.93 16.37
C CYS A 301 -2.03 -1.53 15.80
N HIS A 302 -2.75 -2.46 15.17
CA HIS A 302 -4.08 -2.14 14.60
C HIS A 302 -5.15 -1.92 15.66
N THR A 303 -4.97 -2.49 16.85
CA THR A 303 -5.87 -2.31 18.01
C THR A 303 -5.92 -0.85 18.46
N PHE A 304 -4.82 -0.11 18.40
CA PHE A 304 -4.82 1.33 18.68
C PHE A 304 -5.78 2.11 17.76
N ARG A 305 -5.78 1.79 16.48
CA ARG A 305 -6.70 2.41 15.52
C ARG A 305 -8.16 1.97 15.76
N HIS A 306 -8.40 0.74 16.15
CA HIS A 306 -9.74 0.29 16.55
C HIS A 306 -10.22 1.06 17.78
N SER A 307 -9.35 1.21 18.79
CA SER A 307 -9.67 1.96 20.01
C SER A 307 -9.89 3.45 19.72
N PHE A 308 -9.12 4.06 18.81
CA PHE A 308 -9.35 5.44 18.35
C PHE A 308 -10.77 5.59 17.76
N ALA A 309 -11.14 4.72 16.82
CA ALA A 309 -12.46 4.78 16.20
C ALA A 309 -13.60 4.62 17.20
N THR A 310 -13.46 3.63 18.10
CA THR A 310 -14.46 3.35 19.13
C THR A 310 -14.59 4.51 20.11
N HIS A 311 -13.48 5.06 20.60
CA HIS A 311 -13.51 6.15 21.57
C HIS A 311 -14.07 7.45 20.99
N LEU A 312 -13.84 7.74 19.71
CA LEU A 312 -14.50 8.88 19.04
C LEU A 312 -16.03 8.71 18.99
N LEU A 313 -16.48 7.50 18.65
CA LEU A 313 -17.92 7.21 18.64
C LEU A 313 -18.53 7.29 20.06
N GLU A 314 -17.81 6.82 21.10
CA GLU A 314 -18.23 6.94 22.51
C GLU A 314 -18.31 8.40 22.96
N GLU A 315 -17.47 9.29 22.42
CA GLU A 315 -17.47 10.73 22.65
C GLU A 315 -18.58 11.46 21.86
N GLY A 316 -19.35 10.74 21.05
CA GLY A 316 -20.51 11.26 20.32
C GLY A 316 -20.19 11.79 18.93
N HIS A 317 -18.97 11.58 18.41
CA HIS A 317 -18.67 11.92 17.02
C HIS A 317 -19.47 11.03 16.07
N ASP A 318 -19.97 11.61 15.00
CA ASP A 318 -20.76 10.87 14.03
C ASP A 318 -19.89 9.88 13.22
N ILE A 319 -20.55 8.82 12.72
CA ILE A 319 -19.87 7.71 12.04
C ILE A 319 -19.21 8.13 10.71
N ARG A 320 -19.72 9.16 10.04
CA ARG A 320 -19.17 9.69 8.79
C ARG A 320 -17.86 10.42 9.05
N THR A 321 -17.81 11.26 10.08
CA THR A 321 -16.57 11.88 10.54
C THR A 321 -15.52 10.83 10.87
N VAL A 322 -15.87 9.78 11.62
CA VAL A 322 -14.96 8.68 11.93
C VAL A 322 -14.54 7.92 10.67
N GLN A 323 -15.46 7.68 9.73
CA GLN A 323 -15.17 7.06 8.44
C GLN A 323 -14.13 7.86 7.63
N GLU A 324 -14.29 9.17 7.55
CA GLU A 324 -13.38 10.07 6.83
C GLU A 324 -11.99 10.10 7.47
N LEU A 325 -11.90 10.29 8.78
CA LEU A 325 -10.63 10.26 9.53
C LEU A 325 -9.88 8.93 9.32
N LEU A 326 -10.60 7.82 9.29
CA LEU A 326 -10.03 6.51 9.05
C LEU A 326 -9.72 6.24 7.56
N GLY A 327 -10.36 6.95 6.64
CA GLY A 327 -10.26 6.69 5.19
C GLY A 327 -10.81 5.31 4.83
N HIS A 328 -11.99 4.99 5.31
CA HIS A 328 -12.73 3.80 4.90
C HIS A 328 -13.59 4.13 3.67
N GLN A 329 -13.41 3.39 2.59
CA GLN A 329 -14.19 3.56 1.36
C GLN A 329 -15.67 3.23 1.57
N ASP A 330 -15.93 2.19 2.36
CA ASP A 330 -17.25 1.68 2.67
C ASP A 330 -17.54 1.92 4.16
N VAL A 331 -18.69 2.53 4.44
CA VAL A 331 -19.16 2.77 5.79
C VAL A 331 -19.35 1.46 6.57
N SER A 332 -19.65 0.35 5.90
CA SER A 332 -19.76 -0.98 6.53
C SER A 332 -18.49 -1.37 7.27
N THR A 333 -17.32 -0.90 6.80
CA THR A 333 -16.05 -1.08 7.51
C THR A 333 -15.97 -0.29 8.81
N THR A 334 -16.69 0.83 8.92
CA THR A 334 -16.75 1.64 10.14
C THR A 334 -17.86 1.18 11.06
N MET A 335 -18.94 0.61 10.50
CA MET A 335 -20.06 0.05 11.26
C MET A 335 -19.64 -1.07 12.22
N ILE A 336 -18.49 -1.71 12.00
CA ILE A 336 -17.97 -2.72 12.95
C ILE A 336 -17.68 -2.14 14.34
N TYR A 337 -17.54 -0.82 14.48
CA TYR A 337 -17.31 -0.16 15.78
C TYR A 337 -18.60 0.21 16.50
N THR A 338 -19.75 0.20 15.82
CA THR A 338 -21.03 0.61 16.43
C THR A 338 -21.56 -0.41 17.43
N HIS A 339 -21.06 -1.65 17.44
CA HIS A 339 -21.41 -2.65 18.44
C HIS A 339 -21.09 -2.19 19.88
N VAL A 340 -20.10 -1.29 20.04
CA VAL A 340 -19.73 -0.73 21.35
C VAL A 340 -20.75 0.33 21.80
N LEU A 341 -21.40 1.02 20.82
CA LEU A 341 -22.45 1.98 21.08
C LEU A 341 -23.79 1.29 21.43
N ASN A 342 -23.96 0.04 21.03
CA ASN A 342 -25.15 -0.75 21.34
C ASN A 342 -25.15 -1.16 22.84
N ARG A 343 -25.33 -0.16 23.70
CA ARG A 343 -25.69 -0.39 25.12
C ARG A 343 -27.10 -0.96 25.28
N GLY A 344 -27.66 -1.55 24.20
CA GLY A 344 -29.03 -2.00 24.12
C GLY A 344 -30.05 -0.82 24.10
N PRO A 345 -31.34 -1.10 24.05
CA PRO A 345 -32.38 -0.08 24.14
C PRO A 345 -32.25 0.82 25.38
N ALA A 346 -31.71 0.29 26.48
CA ALA A 346 -31.45 1.03 27.72
C ALA A 346 -30.30 2.06 27.64
N GLY A 347 -29.50 2.05 26.58
CA GLY A 347 -28.40 3.03 26.39
C GLY A 347 -28.79 4.25 25.57
N VAL A 348 -29.98 4.25 24.95
CA VAL A 348 -30.50 5.37 24.19
C VAL A 348 -31.42 6.16 25.11
N ARG A 349 -31.03 7.39 25.46
CA ARG A 349 -31.92 8.31 26.16
C ARG A 349 -33.01 8.78 25.20
N SER A 350 -34.27 8.64 25.62
CA SER A 350 -35.39 9.14 24.86
C SER A 350 -35.27 10.67 24.64
N PRO A 351 -35.60 11.20 23.45
CA PRO A 351 -35.70 12.63 23.27
C PRO A 351 -36.61 13.29 24.30
N ALA A 352 -37.68 12.61 24.75
CA ALA A 352 -38.60 13.07 25.79
C ALA A 352 -37.86 13.20 27.15
N ASP A 353 -36.98 12.29 27.51
CA ASP A 353 -36.22 12.36 28.77
C ASP A 353 -35.36 13.62 28.86
N ARG A 354 -34.87 14.11 27.71
CA ARG A 354 -34.10 15.38 27.65
C ARG A 354 -34.94 16.60 27.85
N MET A 355 -36.24 16.52 27.56
CA MET A 355 -37.17 17.65 27.72
C MET A 355 -37.70 17.77 29.15
N PHE A 356 -37.78 16.65 29.87
CA PHE A 356 -38.46 16.60 31.16
C PHE A 356 -37.58 16.18 32.35
N LEU A 357 -36.36 15.73 32.11
CA LEU A 357 -35.43 15.24 33.14
C LEU A 357 -34.08 16.01 33.16
N SER A 358 -34.08 17.26 32.70
CA SER A 358 -32.88 18.13 32.75
C SER A 358 -32.68 18.75 34.14
#